data_34362d8aa0d53a3641e6a4a0c319af03
#
_entry.id   34362d8aa0d53a3641e6a4a0c319af03
#
_cell.length_a   1.000
_cell.length_b   1.000
_cell.length_c   1.000
_cell.angle_alpha   90.00
_cell.angle_beta   90.00
_cell.angle_gamma   90.00
#
_symmetry.space_group_name_H-M   'P 1'
#
loop_
_entity.id
_entity.type
_entity.pdbx_description
1 polymer ?
#
loop_
_entity_poly.entity_id
_entity_poly.type
_entity_poly.pdbx_seq_one_letter_code
_entity_poly.pdbx_strand_id
1 'polypeptide(L)'
;MKGGWGALERAIIKTIPVLSSYQTGGCQAVYEISVGYSRTRIQFGTPIGRFQRVQDHIINLVNQLDAARWTSNEAIWKLDSGREPFDSVHLAKVVSSEAYLQACDHAHEVHAGVASMTEYGLTLHTTASRTLYTYLGDPRFHRHKLAAALGL
;
A
#
# COMPACT_ATOMS: atom_id res chain seq x y z
N MET A 1 5.09 -11.35 36.50
CA MET A 1 5.46 -11.09 35.09
C MET A 1 4.30 -11.33 34.09
N LYS A 2 3.01 -11.09 34.47
CA LYS A 2 1.84 -11.34 33.59
C LYS A 2 1.39 -10.13 32.73
N GLY A 3 2.08 -8.98 32.77
CA GLY A 3 1.64 -7.77 32.07
C GLY A 3 2.40 -7.39 30.80
N GLY A 4 3.55 -8.01 30.51
CA GLY A 4 4.43 -7.59 29.42
C GLY A 4 3.88 -7.87 28.02
N TRP A 5 3.21 -9.00 27.82
CA TRP A 5 2.64 -9.37 26.53
C TRP A 5 1.53 -8.41 26.08
N GLY A 6 0.60 -8.07 26.96
CA GLY A 6 -0.46 -7.12 26.65
C GLY A 6 0.05 -5.70 26.38
N ALA A 7 1.16 -5.28 27.01
CA ALA A 7 1.80 -4.02 26.70
C ALA A 7 2.44 -4.02 25.30
N LEU A 8 3.10 -5.11 24.94
CA LEU A 8 3.67 -5.30 23.59
C LEU A 8 2.59 -5.32 22.52
N GLU A 9 1.51 -6.06 22.72
CA GLU A 9 0.39 -6.11 21.78
C GLU A 9 -0.24 -4.74 21.54
N ARG A 10 -0.49 -3.96 22.60
CA ARG A 10 -0.96 -2.57 22.48
C ARG A 10 0.04 -1.68 21.72
N ALA A 11 1.34 -1.85 21.93
CA ALA A 11 2.35 -1.09 21.19
C ALA A 11 2.33 -1.44 19.69
N ILE A 12 2.22 -2.73 19.35
CA ILE A 12 2.12 -3.20 17.96
C ILE A 12 0.87 -2.61 17.28
N ILE A 13 -0.30 -2.67 17.93
CA ILE A 13 -1.56 -2.10 17.40
C ILE A 13 -1.41 -0.61 17.08
N LYS A 14 -0.71 0.15 17.90
CA LYS A 14 -0.42 1.58 17.63
C LYS A 14 0.59 1.80 16.50
N THR A 15 1.50 0.86 16.28
CA THR A 15 2.56 0.99 15.27
C THR A 15 2.07 0.62 13.86
N ILE A 16 1.13 -0.31 13.74
CA ILE A 16 0.62 -0.79 12.45
C ILE A 16 0.04 0.35 11.58
N PRO A 17 -0.80 1.29 12.06
CA PRO A 17 -1.30 2.39 11.24
C PRO A 17 -0.21 3.33 10.72
N VAL A 18 0.87 3.52 11.49
CA VAL A 18 2.06 4.27 11.03
C VAL A 18 2.72 3.58 9.85
N LEU A 19 2.91 2.25 9.94
CA LEU A 19 3.43 1.45 8.84
C LEU A 19 2.49 1.47 7.62
N SER A 20 1.18 1.36 7.84
CA SER A 20 0.18 1.42 6.77
C SER A 20 0.18 2.78 6.06
N SER A 21 0.34 3.87 6.80
CA SER A 21 0.49 5.22 6.22
C SER A 21 1.77 5.36 5.41
N TYR A 22 2.89 4.78 5.88
CA TYR A 22 4.13 4.76 5.13
C TYR A 22 3.98 3.99 3.80
N GLN A 23 3.32 2.82 3.82
CA GLN A 23 3.03 2.04 2.61
C GLN A 23 2.08 2.79 1.66
N THR A 24 1.09 3.50 2.19
CA THR A 24 0.19 4.37 1.42
C THR A 24 0.96 5.50 0.72
N GLY A 25 1.91 6.14 1.43
CA GLY A 25 2.80 7.16 0.84
C GLY A 25 3.67 6.59 -0.28
N GLY A 26 4.20 5.37 -0.11
CA GLY A 26 4.93 4.66 -1.16
C GLY A 26 4.06 4.35 -2.38
N CYS A 27 2.83 3.89 -2.16
CA CYS A 27 1.85 3.66 -3.22
C CYS A 27 1.53 4.97 -3.98
N GLN A 28 1.35 6.09 -3.28
CA GLN A 28 1.14 7.40 -3.87
C GLN A 28 2.32 7.84 -4.75
N ALA A 29 3.54 7.70 -4.27
CA ALA A 29 4.74 8.05 -5.05
C ALA A 29 4.80 7.24 -6.35
N VAL A 30 4.54 5.95 -6.29
CA VAL A 30 4.50 5.06 -7.48
C VAL A 30 3.41 5.49 -8.47
N TYR A 31 2.22 5.86 -7.97
CA TYR A 31 1.14 6.40 -8.80
C TYR A 31 1.56 7.70 -9.50
N GLU A 32 2.12 8.67 -8.78
CA GLU A 32 2.54 9.97 -9.32
C GLU A 32 3.63 9.82 -10.40
N ILE A 33 4.63 8.98 -10.16
CA ILE A 33 5.69 8.66 -11.12
C ILE A 33 5.06 8.05 -12.39
N SER A 34 4.13 7.11 -12.24
CA SER A 34 3.51 6.40 -13.37
C SER A 34 2.61 7.33 -14.21
N VAL A 35 1.84 8.20 -13.56
CA VAL A 35 1.03 9.22 -14.24
C VAL A 35 1.94 10.19 -15.01
N GLY A 36 3.01 10.68 -14.37
CA GLY A 36 3.99 11.56 -15.01
C GLY A 36 4.61 10.93 -16.25
N TYR A 37 5.08 9.70 -16.11
CA TYR A 37 5.67 8.96 -17.23
C TYR A 37 4.68 8.72 -18.37
N SER A 38 3.45 8.33 -18.06
CA SER A 38 2.42 8.08 -19.08
C SER A 38 2.06 9.31 -19.93
N ARG A 39 2.23 10.51 -19.36
CA ARG A 39 1.99 11.78 -20.04
C ARG A 39 3.15 12.23 -20.92
N THR A 40 4.38 11.89 -20.55
CA THR A 40 5.60 12.39 -21.20
C THR A 40 6.21 11.40 -22.18
N ARG A 41 6.06 10.09 -21.94
CA ARG A 41 6.59 9.05 -22.81
C ARG A 41 5.79 8.95 -24.09
N ILE A 42 6.45 9.14 -25.24
CA ILE A 42 5.84 9.04 -26.57
C ILE A 42 6.20 7.68 -27.21
N GLN A 43 5.19 6.97 -27.70
CA GLN A 43 5.32 5.80 -28.56
C GLN A 43 4.22 5.87 -29.65
N PHE A 44 4.54 5.36 -30.83
CA PHE A 44 3.60 5.41 -31.98
C PHE A 44 3.06 6.83 -32.27
N GLY A 45 3.89 7.86 -32.05
CA GLY A 45 3.55 9.25 -32.30
C GLY A 45 2.64 9.92 -31.27
N THR A 46 2.34 9.27 -30.13
CA THR A 46 1.44 9.81 -29.09
C THR A 46 1.94 9.45 -27.67
N PRO A 47 1.58 10.24 -26.63
CA PRO A 47 1.83 9.87 -25.24
C PRO A 47 1.18 8.52 -24.91
N ILE A 48 1.91 7.65 -24.19
CA ILE A 48 1.43 6.29 -23.90
C ILE A 48 0.15 6.27 -23.04
N GLY A 49 -0.11 7.31 -22.26
CA GLY A 49 -1.35 7.46 -21.48
C GLY A 49 -2.63 7.57 -22.33
N ARG A 50 -2.52 7.66 -23.65
CA ARG A 50 -3.66 7.56 -24.58
C ARG A 50 -4.07 6.12 -24.91
N PHE A 51 -3.21 5.14 -24.60
CA PHE A 51 -3.53 3.75 -24.86
C PHE A 51 -4.36 3.17 -23.72
N GLN A 52 -5.48 2.53 -24.05
CA GLN A 52 -6.42 1.99 -23.06
C GLN A 52 -5.75 1.06 -22.05
N ARG A 53 -4.84 0.19 -22.51
CA ARG A 53 -4.13 -0.73 -21.61
C ARG A 53 -3.30 0.01 -20.56
N VAL A 54 -2.66 1.12 -20.90
CA VAL A 54 -1.92 1.96 -19.95
C VAL A 54 -2.90 2.64 -18.98
N GLN A 55 -4.03 3.13 -19.49
CA GLN A 55 -5.08 3.71 -18.64
C GLN A 55 -5.62 2.71 -17.61
N ASP A 56 -5.83 1.44 -18.00
CA ASP A 56 -6.28 0.38 -17.09
C ASP A 56 -5.28 0.20 -15.92
N HIS A 57 -3.97 0.20 -16.18
CA HIS A 57 -2.97 0.13 -15.12
C HIS A 57 -3.00 1.37 -14.22
N ILE A 58 -3.14 2.58 -14.77
CA ILE A 58 -3.23 3.83 -13.98
C ILE A 58 -4.51 3.84 -13.11
N ILE A 59 -5.63 3.38 -13.64
CA ILE A 59 -6.90 3.25 -12.88
C ILE A 59 -6.73 2.26 -11.72
N ASN A 60 -6.09 1.11 -11.95
CA ASN A 60 -5.81 0.18 -10.88
C ASN A 60 -4.89 0.78 -9.80
N LEU A 61 -3.87 1.53 -10.20
CA LEU A 61 -2.99 2.24 -9.26
C LEU A 61 -3.76 3.20 -8.36
N VAL A 62 -4.63 4.04 -8.90
CA VAL A 62 -5.40 5.00 -8.08
C VAL A 62 -6.42 4.31 -7.18
N ASN A 63 -7.08 3.24 -7.65
CA ASN A 63 -8.01 2.46 -6.84
C ASN A 63 -7.31 1.82 -5.63
N GLN A 64 -6.12 1.25 -5.83
CA GLN A 64 -5.32 0.69 -4.75
C GLN A 64 -4.88 1.78 -3.74
N LEU A 65 -4.43 2.91 -4.25
CA LEU A 65 -4.03 4.05 -3.43
C LEU A 65 -5.18 4.55 -2.56
N ASP A 66 -6.37 4.74 -3.13
CA ASP A 66 -7.52 5.26 -2.39
C ASP A 66 -8.01 4.26 -1.34
N ALA A 67 -8.04 2.97 -1.66
CA ALA A 67 -8.36 1.93 -0.69
C ALA A 67 -7.38 1.94 0.50
N ALA A 68 -6.07 2.02 0.23
CA ALA A 68 -5.04 2.08 1.27
C ALA A 68 -5.14 3.37 2.11
N ARG A 69 -5.40 4.51 1.46
CA ARG A 69 -5.53 5.82 2.13
C ARG A 69 -6.69 5.84 3.12
N TRP A 70 -7.87 5.44 2.67
CA TRP A 70 -9.06 5.53 3.52
C TRP A 70 -9.05 4.53 4.67
N THR A 71 -8.58 3.31 4.45
CA THR A 71 -8.45 2.31 5.53
C THR A 71 -7.39 2.71 6.55
N SER A 72 -6.26 3.28 6.10
CA SER A 72 -5.22 3.78 7.01
C SER A 72 -5.70 4.97 7.84
N ASN A 73 -6.42 5.92 7.21
CA ASN A 73 -6.99 7.08 7.89
C ASN A 73 -8.05 6.67 8.91
N GLU A 74 -8.89 5.69 8.62
CA GLU A 74 -9.88 5.17 9.57
C GLU A 74 -9.20 4.57 10.81
N ALA A 75 -8.16 3.77 10.61
CA ALA A 75 -7.43 3.18 11.74
C ALA A 75 -6.79 4.25 12.65
N ILE A 76 -6.20 5.29 12.06
CA ILE A 76 -5.64 6.42 12.80
C ILE A 76 -6.74 7.18 13.55
N TRP A 77 -7.83 7.51 12.86
CA TRP A 77 -8.94 8.23 13.47
C TRP A 77 -9.56 7.49 14.66
N LYS A 78 -9.73 6.16 14.57
CA LYS A 78 -10.21 5.36 15.70
C LYS A 78 -9.25 5.42 16.90
N LEU A 79 -7.94 5.30 16.64
CA LEU A 79 -6.92 5.42 17.68
C LEU A 79 -6.95 6.79 18.37
N ASP A 80 -7.00 7.88 17.59
CA ASP A 80 -6.96 9.25 18.11
C ASP A 80 -8.24 9.62 18.86
N SER A 81 -9.38 9.09 18.42
CA SER A 81 -10.68 9.33 19.06
C SER A 81 -10.98 8.40 20.24
N GLY A 82 -10.06 7.52 20.62
CA GLY A 82 -10.23 6.56 21.71
C GLY A 82 -11.28 5.49 21.45
N ARG A 83 -11.61 5.23 20.18
CA ARG A 83 -12.50 4.15 19.76
C ARG A 83 -11.73 2.83 19.68
N GLU A 84 -12.49 1.72 19.66
CA GLU A 84 -11.88 0.40 19.45
C GLU A 84 -11.31 0.31 18.02
N PRO A 85 -9.96 0.21 17.85
CA PRO A 85 -9.33 0.29 16.54
C PRO A 85 -8.99 -1.07 15.93
N PHE A 86 -9.20 -2.18 16.64
CA PHE A 86 -8.59 -3.47 16.34
C PHE A 86 -8.93 -3.96 14.92
N ASP A 87 -10.18 -3.91 14.52
CA ASP A 87 -10.66 -4.26 13.19
C ASP A 87 -10.01 -3.40 12.09
N SER A 88 -10.08 -2.07 12.26
CA SER A 88 -9.57 -1.11 11.28
C SER A 88 -8.05 -1.15 11.14
N VAL A 89 -7.32 -1.40 12.23
CA VAL A 89 -5.86 -1.54 12.21
C VAL A 89 -5.44 -2.76 11.37
N HIS A 90 -6.10 -3.90 11.56
CA HIS A 90 -5.80 -5.09 10.77
C HIS A 90 -6.25 -4.95 9.32
N LEU A 91 -7.40 -4.32 9.05
CA LEU A 91 -7.85 -3.99 7.71
C LEU A 91 -6.85 -3.06 6.99
N ALA A 92 -6.43 -1.98 7.63
CA ALA A 92 -5.45 -1.04 7.08
C ALA A 92 -4.14 -1.73 6.69
N LYS A 93 -3.62 -2.62 7.53
CA LYS A 93 -2.39 -3.37 7.23
C LYS A 93 -2.55 -4.30 6.03
N VAL A 94 -3.66 -5.02 5.94
CA VAL A 94 -3.95 -5.88 4.79
C VAL A 94 -3.98 -5.05 3.51
N VAL A 95 -4.82 -4.02 3.49
CA VAL A 95 -5.08 -3.23 2.29
C VAL A 95 -3.84 -2.45 1.85
N SER A 96 -3.13 -1.77 2.78
CA SER A 96 -1.94 -0.99 2.43
C SER A 96 -0.77 -1.85 1.93
N SER A 97 -0.59 -3.05 2.50
CA SER A 97 0.47 -3.96 2.06
C SER A 97 0.22 -4.49 0.66
N GLU A 98 -1.02 -4.89 0.36
CA GLU A 98 -1.39 -5.39 -0.96
C GLU A 98 -1.41 -4.27 -1.99
N ALA A 99 -1.94 -3.10 -1.62
CA ALA A 99 -1.98 -1.94 -2.49
C ALA A 99 -0.59 -1.50 -2.95
N TYR A 100 0.38 -1.40 -2.02
CA TYR A 100 1.73 -0.98 -2.38
C TYR A 100 2.45 -1.99 -3.26
N LEU A 101 2.27 -3.29 -3.01
CA LEU A 101 2.85 -4.35 -3.84
C LEU A 101 2.24 -4.31 -5.25
N GLN A 102 0.91 -4.30 -5.36
CA GLN A 102 0.21 -4.28 -6.65
C GLN A 102 0.45 -2.98 -7.42
N ALA A 103 0.58 -1.85 -6.72
CA ALA A 103 0.96 -0.59 -7.36
C ALA A 103 2.32 -0.68 -8.05
N CYS A 104 3.30 -1.30 -7.40
CA CYS A 104 4.61 -1.55 -8.03
C CYS A 104 4.48 -2.45 -9.27
N ASP A 105 3.68 -3.53 -9.20
CA ASP A 105 3.49 -4.43 -10.33
C ASP A 105 2.82 -3.69 -11.52
N HIS A 106 1.77 -2.92 -11.30
CA HIS A 106 1.14 -2.10 -12.34
C HIS A 106 2.08 -1.03 -12.90
N ALA A 107 2.92 -0.41 -12.05
CA ALA A 107 3.90 0.56 -12.49
C ALA A 107 4.96 -0.08 -13.41
N HIS A 108 5.42 -1.30 -13.10
CA HIS A 108 6.34 -2.02 -13.99
C HIS A 108 5.74 -2.25 -15.38
N GLU A 109 4.44 -2.54 -15.47
CA GLU A 109 3.75 -2.67 -16.76
C GLU A 109 3.69 -1.33 -17.53
N VAL A 110 3.42 -0.20 -16.83
CA VAL A 110 3.39 1.13 -17.44
C VAL A 110 4.77 1.57 -17.94
N HIS A 111 5.82 1.32 -17.16
CA HIS A 111 7.17 1.78 -17.44
C HIS A 111 7.98 0.82 -18.32
N ALA A 112 7.57 -0.46 -18.39
CA ALA A 112 8.26 -1.51 -19.12
C ALA A 112 9.76 -1.60 -18.74
N GLY A 113 10.66 -1.76 -19.69
CA GLY A 113 12.09 -1.94 -19.42
C GLY A 113 12.77 -0.85 -18.56
N VAL A 114 12.26 0.39 -18.60
CA VAL A 114 12.80 1.50 -17.78
C VAL A 114 12.57 1.26 -16.29
N ALA A 115 11.50 0.56 -15.92
CA ALA A 115 11.18 0.24 -14.53
C ALA A 115 12.28 -0.55 -13.81
N SER A 116 13.06 -1.34 -14.55
CA SER A 116 14.13 -2.19 -14.01
C SER A 116 15.47 -1.47 -13.86
N MET A 117 15.58 -0.22 -14.32
CA MET A 117 16.80 0.58 -14.21
C MET A 117 16.94 1.13 -12.79
N THR A 118 18.09 0.88 -12.16
CA THR A 118 18.36 1.32 -10.77
C THR A 118 18.27 2.83 -10.62
N GLU A 119 18.77 3.58 -11.61
CA GLU A 119 18.79 5.04 -11.66
C GLU A 119 17.39 5.66 -11.73
N TYR A 120 16.40 4.90 -12.21
CA TYR A 120 15.03 5.36 -12.32
C TYR A 120 14.29 5.36 -10.96
N GLY A 121 14.75 4.57 -10.00
CA GLY A 121 14.25 4.56 -8.64
C GLY A 121 12.99 3.72 -8.38
N LEU A 122 12.29 3.21 -9.39
CA LEU A 122 11.10 2.37 -9.18
C LEU A 122 11.43 1.04 -8.49
N THR A 123 12.64 0.52 -8.72
CA THR A 123 13.16 -0.68 -8.05
C THR A 123 13.25 -0.52 -6.54
N LEU A 124 13.48 0.68 -6.02
CA LEU A 124 13.48 0.97 -4.58
C LEU A 124 12.09 0.76 -3.99
N HIS A 125 11.04 1.26 -4.68
CA HIS A 125 9.65 1.04 -4.28
C HIS A 125 9.28 -0.44 -4.33
N THR A 126 9.70 -1.17 -5.36
CA THR A 126 9.47 -2.62 -5.49
C THR A 126 10.12 -3.39 -4.33
N THR A 127 11.36 -3.08 -3.98
CA THR A 127 12.06 -3.70 -2.85
C THR A 127 11.39 -3.36 -1.53
N ALA A 128 11.05 -2.07 -1.32
CA ALA A 128 10.37 -1.61 -0.11
C ALA A 128 8.99 -2.26 0.05
N SER A 129 8.18 -2.34 -1.01
CA SER A 129 6.85 -2.94 -0.96
C SER A 129 6.90 -4.40 -0.52
N ARG A 130 7.83 -5.18 -1.07
CA ARG A 130 8.03 -6.60 -0.71
C ARG A 130 8.54 -6.78 0.72
N THR A 131 9.48 -5.95 1.16
CA THR A 131 9.99 -6.00 2.54
C THR A 131 8.90 -5.66 3.55
N LEU A 132 8.15 -4.57 3.30
CA LEU A 132 7.10 -4.10 4.20
C LEU A 132 5.83 -4.97 4.18
N TYR A 133 5.66 -5.79 3.14
CA TYR A 133 4.53 -6.71 3.02
C TYR A 133 4.41 -7.64 4.22
N THR A 134 5.54 -8.19 4.68
CA THR A 134 5.60 -9.13 5.80
C THR A 134 5.93 -8.48 7.15
N TYR A 135 6.36 -7.21 7.14
CA TYR A 135 6.77 -6.53 8.36
C TYR A 135 5.60 -6.31 9.32
N LEU A 136 5.77 -6.65 10.60
CA LEU A 136 4.73 -6.68 11.65
C LEU A 136 3.57 -7.67 11.38
N GLY A 137 3.80 -8.67 10.56
CA GLY A 137 2.81 -9.66 10.14
C GLY A 137 2.38 -9.45 8.68
N ASP A 138 2.18 -10.56 7.98
CA ASP A 138 1.71 -10.56 6.60
C ASP A 138 0.18 -10.34 6.49
N PRO A 139 -0.35 -10.06 5.30
CA PRO A 139 -1.79 -9.88 5.11
C PRO A 139 -2.63 -11.10 5.54
N ARG A 140 -2.10 -12.33 5.43
CA ARG A 140 -2.83 -13.53 5.87
C ARG A 140 -3.00 -13.55 7.38
N PHE A 141 -1.94 -13.25 8.13
CA PHE A 141 -2.01 -13.11 9.58
C PHE A 141 -3.04 -12.05 10.00
N HIS A 142 -3.01 -10.88 9.35
CA HIS A 142 -3.93 -9.80 9.69
C HIS A 142 -5.38 -10.09 9.28
N ARG A 143 -5.62 -10.83 8.18
CA ARG A 143 -6.98 -11.30 7.84
C ARG A 143 -7.57 -12.24 8.91
N HIS A 144 -6.77 -13.15 9.46
CA HIS A 144 -7.22 -13.99 10.57
C HIS A 144 -7.58 -13.16 11.81
N LYS A 145 -6.76 -12.15 12.14
CA LYS A 145 -7.05 -11.25 13.26
C LYS A 145 -8.31 -10.41 13.02
N LEU A 146 -8.50 -9.93 11.79
CA LEU A 146 -9.68 -9.18 11.38
C LEU A 146 -10.94 -10.07 11.46
N ALA A 147 -10.90 -11.29 10.93
CA ALA A 147 -12.02 -12.23 11.00
C ALA A 147 -12.43 -12.49 12.46
N ALA A 148 -11.47 -12.76 13.34
CA ALA A 148 -11.72 -12.93 14.76
C ALA A 148 -12.34 -11.68 15.43
N ALA A 149 -11.92 -10.46 15.02
CA ALA A 149 -12.50 -9.21 15.51
C ALA A 149 -13.94 -9.01 15.07
N LEU A 150 -14.31 -9.54 13.90
CA LEU A 150 -15.67 -9.48 13.33
C LEU A 150 -16.57 -10.64 13.79
N GLY A 151 -16.03 -11.58 14.60
CA GLY A 151 -16.77 -12.74 15.08
C GLY A 151 -16.97 -13.84 14.03
N LEU A 152 -16.09 -13.90 13.00
CA LEU A 152 -16.09 -14.87 11.91
C LEU A 152 -15.10 -16.00 12.15
#